data_3e80515c523259e18d5c1d2be59746ed
#
_entry.id   3e80515c523259e18d5c1d2be59746ed
#
_cell.length_a   1.000
_cell.length_b   1.000
_cell.length_c   1.000
_cell.angle_alpha   90.00
_cell.angle_beta   90.00
_cell.angle_gamma   90.00
#
_symmetry.space_group_name_H-M   'P 1'
#
loop_
_entity.id
_entity.type
_entity.pdbx_description
1 polymer ?
#
loop_
_entity_poly.entity_id
_entity_poly.type
_entity_poly.pdbx_seq_one_letter_code
_entity_poly.pdbx_strand_id
1 'polypeptide(L)'
;DPHRIVSRATETIRGLELDWVKEPLTFSEMDTSNAVRYMRQQGCSVVVVLGGDGTNRVAALEWPDIPVIPISTGTNNAFPVFVEATVAGAAAGHLALGAVSLEEVAQRSKVVRLEVKDQNGVQEESDLALVDAVAARDRYVGSLELFDPETLCLAVLTQADPSSVGFSGVGGLIEEVTSADDDAFLIRFESPTDSNRIIRGPTAPGHYADLGLSEARKIKIGEEVKVEVTSSI
;
A
#
# COMPACT_ATOMS: atom_id res chain seq x y z
N ASP A 1 10.45 -21.07 -2.23
CA ASP A 1 9.97 -21.71 -0.98
C ASP A 1 11.13 -22.06 -0.04
N PRO A 2 11.85 -21.04 0.50
CA PRO A 2 13.08 -21.24 1.30
C PRO A 2 12.85 -22.04 2.58
N HIS A 3 11.64 -22.02 3.10
CA HIS A 3 11.26 -22.75 4.32
C HIS A 3 10.54 -24.07 4.03
N ARG A 4 10.41 -24.44 2.76
CA ARG A 4 9.71 -25.66 2.29
C ARG A 4 8.27 -25.80 2.80
N ILE A 5 7.58 -24.68 3.01
CA ILE A 5 6.20 -24.64 3.52
C ILE A 5 5.25 -25.21 2.44
N VAL A 6 5.29 -24.62 1.25
CA VAL A 6 4.43 -25.03 0.13
C VAL A 6 4.75 -26.45 -0.33
N SER A 7 6.04 -26.78 -0.50
CA SER A 7 6.43 -28.14 -0.92
C SER A 7 5.96 -29.20 0.06
N ARG A 8 6.07 -28.96 1.37
CA ARG A 8 5.55 -29.90 2.38
C ARG A 8 4.03 -30.00 2.39
N ALA A 9 3.33 -28.88 2.27
CA ALA A 9 1.86 -28.83 2.26
C ALA A 9 1.29 -29.56 1.04
N THR A 10 2.00 -29.58 -0.08
CA THR A 10 1.54 -30.15 -1.36
C THR A 10 2.03 -31.56 -1.64
N GLU A 11 2.93 -32.14 -0.83
CA GLU A 11 3.49 -33.48 -1.01
C GLU A 11 2.43 -34.58 -1.18
N THR A 12 1.26 -34.42 -0.56
CA THR A 12 0.16 -35.41 -0.62
C THR A 12 -0.87 -35.14 -1.70
N ILE A 13 -0.79 -34.00 -2.40
CA ILE A 13 -1.79 -33.61 -3.40
C ILE A 13 -1.39 -34.21 -4.75
N ARG A 14 -2.19 -35.19 -5.21
CA ARG A 14 -1.95 -35.83 -6.51
C ARG A 14 -2.42 -34.92 -7.67
N GLY A 15 -1.60 -34.89 -8.74
CA GLY A 15 -1.91 -34.14 -9.96
C GLY A 15 -1.71 -32.64 -9.85
N LEU A 16 -1.12 -32.16 -8.77
CA LEU A 16 -0.70 -30.78 -8.64
C LEU A 16 0.69 -30.62 -9.26
N GLU A 17 0.78 -29.78 -10.25
CA GLU A 17 2.06 -29.34 -10.81
C GLU A 17 2.53 -28.10 -10.06
N LEU A 18 3.76 -28.14 -9.57
CA LEU A 18 4.42 -27.03 -8.89
C LEU A 18 5.51 -26.48 -9.78
N ASP A 19 5.46 -25.19 -10.02
CA ASP A 19 6.57 -24.46 -10.62
C ASP A 19 7.19 -23.51 -9.61
N TRP A 20 8.49 -23.28 -9.74
CA TRP A 20 9.28 -22.51 -8.77
C TRP A 20 10.02 -21.40 -9.46
N VAL A 21 9.96 -20.22 -8.85
CA VAL A 21 10.82 -19.09 -9.24
C VAL A 21 12.29 -19.51 -9.07
N LYS A 22 13.07 -19.37 -10.12
CA LYS A 22 14.44 -19.91 -10.21
C LYS A 22 15.51 -18.89 -9.84
N GLU A 23 15.15 -17.61 -9.74
CA GLU A 23 16.07 -16.54 -9.38
C GLU A 23 16.60 -16.76 -7.95
N PRO A 24 17.89 -16.46 -7.74
CA PRO A 24 18.47 -16.53 -6.40
C PRO A 24 17.78 -15.59 -5.44
N LEU A 25 17.56 -16.03 -4.20
CA LEU A 25 16.99 -15.19 -3.15
C LEU A 25 17.96 -14.06 -2.76
N THR A 26 17.44 -12.87 -2.71
CA THR A 26 18.14 -11.66 -2.28
C THR A 26 17.81 -11.27 -0.85
N PHE A 27 16.73 -11.83 -0.28
CA PHE A 27 16.15 -11.45 1.02
C PHE A 27 15.77 -9.97 1.08
N SER A 28 15.33 -9.44 -0.04
CA SER A 28 14.86 -8.06 -0.20
C SER A 28 13.52 -8.03 -0.96
N GLU A 29 13.00 -6.84 -1.19
CA GLU A 29 11.80 -6.63 -2.02
C GLU A 29 11.95 -7.15 -3.45
N MET A 30 13.18 -7.29 -3.95
CA MET A 30 13.46 -7.86 -5.27
C MET A 30 12.94 -9.29 -5.42
N ASP A 31 12.87 -10.06 -4.33
CA ASP A 31 12.33 -11.41 -4.38
C ASP A 31 10.83 -11.40 -4.73
N THR A 32 10.09 -10.43 -4.18
CA THR A 32 8.67 -10.23 -4.53
C THR A 32 8.52 -9.77 -5.97
N SER A 33 9.32 -8.80 -6.41
CA SER A 33 9.32 -8.29 -7.78
C SER A 33 9.59 -9.41 -8.79
N ASN A 34 10.64 -10.21 -8.57
CA ASN A 34 11.00 -11.34 -9.42
C ASN A 34 9.90 -12.40 -9.46
N ALA A 35 9.31 -12.72 -8.31
CA ALA A 35 8.22 -13.69 -8.21
C ALA A 35 6.98 -13.23 -8.98
N VAL A 36 6.57 -11.98 -8.82
CA VAL A 36 5.41 -11.41 -9.51
C VAL A 36 5.64 -11.33 -11.01
N ARG A 37 6.83 -10.91 -11.44
CA ARG A 37 7.22 -10.90 -12.86
C ARG A 37 7.13 -12.29 -13.47
N TYR A 38 7.66 -13.28 -12.77
CA TYR A 38 7.57 -14.67 -13.21
C TYR A 38 6.12 -15.14 -13.33
N MET A 39 5.29 -14.94 -12.30
CA MET A 39 3.87 -15.32 -12.32
C MET A 39 3.11 -14.66 -13.47
N ARG A 40 3.38 -13.37 -13.74
CA ARG A 40 2.80 -12.64 -14.87
C ARG A 40 3.20 -13.28 -16.21
N GLN A 41 4.47 -13.64 -16.38
CA GLN A 41 4.99 -14.29 -17.59
C GLN A 41 4.40 -15.70 -17.80
N GLN A 42 4.10 -16.41 -16.71
CA GLN A 42 3.42 -17.71 -16.77
C GLN A 42 1.91 -17.61 -17.00
N GLY A 43 1.35 -16.40 -17.03
CA GLY A 43 -0.09 -16.20 -17.25
C GLY A 43 -0.96 -16.61 -16.05
N CYS A 44 -0.45 -16.43 -14.83
CA CYS A 44 -1.23 -16.73 -13.63
C CYS A 44 -2.53 -15.92 -13.60
N SER A 45 -3.65 -16.59 -13.38
CA SER A 45 -4.99 -15.97 -13.35
C SER A 45 -5.25 -15.22 -12.04
N VAL A 46 -4.51 -15.55 -10.98
CA VAL A 46 -4.62 -14.93 -9.66
C VAL A 46 -3.32 -15.14 -8.89
N VAL A 47 -2.98 -14.16 -8.08
CA VAL A 47 -1.80 -14.19 -7.19
C VAL A 47 -2.27 -14.04 -5.74
N VAL A 48 -1.88 -14.96 -4.88
CA VAL A 48 -2.11 -14.84 -3.44
C VAL A 48 -0.84 -14.24 -2.82
N VAL A 49 -0.98 -13.06 -2.24
CA VAL A 49 0.13 -12.36 -1.57
C VAL A 49 -0.02 -12.50 -0.06
N LEU A 50 0.94 -13.17 0.56
CA LEU A 50 1.07 -13.29 2.02
C LEU A 50 2.04 -12.22 2.52
N GLY A 51 1.52 -11.09 3.00
CA GLY A 51 2.39 -9.99 3.39
C GLY A 51 1.64 -8.77 3.94
N GLY A 52 2.35 -7.68 4.08
CA GLY A 52 1.82 -6.38 4.46
C GLY A 52 1.63 -5.44 3.27
N ASP A 53 1.38 -4.16 3.58
CA ASP A 53 1.22 -3.09 2.58
C ASP A 53 2.44 -2.99 1.66
N GLY A 54 3.65 -3.06 2.21
CA GLY A 54 4.89 -3.00 1.42
C GLY A 54 5.03 -4.13 0.41
N THR A 55 4.71 -5.39 0.78
CA THR A 55 4.77 -6.53 -0.14
C THR A 55 3.76 -6.37 -1.29
N ASN A 56 2.54 -5.94 -0.96
CA ASN A 56 1.49 -5.69 -1.96
C ASN A 56 1.84 -4.51 -2.87
N ARG A 57 2.50 -3.46 -2.32
CA ARG A 57 3.00 -2.33 -3.10
C ARG A 57 4.01 -2.79 -4.17
N VAL A 58 5.00 -3.57 -3.78
CA VAL A 58 5.99 -4.11 -4.73
C VAL A 58 5.33 -4.98 -5.80
N ALA A 59 4.35 -5.79 -5.41
CA ALA A 59 3.59 -6.60 -6.35
C ALA A 59 2.82 -5.74 -7.37
N ALA A 60 2.15 -4.68 -6.91
CA ALA A 60 1.42 -3.76 -7.77
C ALA A 60 2.34 -2.89 -8.64
N LEU A 61 3.54 -2.55 -8.16
CA LEU A 61 4.55 -1.81 -8.93
C LEU A 61 5.05 -2.65 -10.11
N GLU A 62 5.31 -3.94 -9.89
CA GLU A 62 5.77 -4.86 -10.94
C GLU A 62 4.66 -5.27 -11.92
N TRP A 63 3.44 -5.39 -11.43
CA TRP A 63 2.26 -5.76 -12.22
C TRP A 63 1.06 -4.89 -11.83
N PRO A 64 0.88 -3.71 -12.46
CA PRO A 64 -0.16 -2.73 -12.06
C PRO A 64 -1.60 -3.25 -12.04
N ASP A 65 -1.93 -4.19 -12.93
CA ASP A 65 -3.27 -4.81 -13.00
C ASP A 65 -3.28 -6.23 -12.39
N ILE A 66 -2.44 -6.49 -11.40
CA ILE A 66 -2.31 -7.79 -10.76
C ILE A 66 -3.65 -8.27 -10.18
N PRO A 67 -4.14 -9.47 -10.57
CA PRO A 67 -5.28 -10.09 -9.92
C PRO A 67 -4.86 -10.68 -8.57
N VAL A 68 -5.00 -9.92 -7.48
CA VAL A 68 -4.42 -10.26 -6.19
C VAL A 68 -5.48 -10.64 -5.15
N ILE A 69 -5.19 -11.65 -4.34
CA ILE A 69 -5.83 -11.92 -3.05
C ILE A 69 -4.80 -11.55 -1.96
N PRO A 70 -4.91 -10.35 -1.38
CA PRO A 70 -3.95 -9.86 -0.41
C PRO A 70 -4.30 -10.35 0.99
N ILE A 71 -3.48 -11.24 1.55
CA ILE A 71 -3.68 -11.79 2.90
C ILE A 71 -2.69 -11.13 3.86
N SER A 72 -3.24 -10.45 4.87
CA SER A 72 -2.43 -9.83 5.91
C SER A 72 -1.74 -10.88 6.78
N THR A 73 -0.43 -10.76 6.91
CA THR A 73 0.40 -11.55 7.84
C THR A 73 0.97 -10.71 8.97
N GLY A 74 0.62 -9.42 9.03
CA GLY A 74 1.04 -8.47 10.04
C GLY A 74 -0.15 -7.87 10.79
N THR A 75 0.14 -7.05 11.79
CA THR A 75 -0.87 -6.49 12.70
C THR A 75 -1.28 -5.05 12.37
N ASN A 76 -0.60 -4.40 11.44
CA ASN A 76 -0.78 -2.97 11.16
C ASN A 76 -0.77 -2.71 9.65
N ASN A 77 -1.66 -3.39 8.94
CA ASN A 77 -1.81 -3.25 7.50
C ASN A 77 -3.19 -2.65 7.18
N ALA A 78 -3.25 -1.80 6.17
CA ALA A 78 -4.48 -1.16 5.71
C ALA A 78 -4.96 -1.73 4.36
N PHE A 79 -4.07 -2.21 3.50
CA PHE A 79 -4.45 -2.77 2.20
C PHE A 79 -4.82 -4.26 2.27
N PRO A 80 -3.95 -5.19 2.78
CA PRO A 80 -4.32 -6.59 2.88
C PRO A 80 -5.23 -6.83 4.09
N VAL A 81 -6.13 -7.80 3.95
CA VAL A 81 -7.12 -8.14 4.98
C VAL A 81 -6.77 -9.45 5.67
N PHE A 82 -7.24 -9.62 6.90
CA PHE A 82 -7.23 -10.91 7.54
C PHE A 82 -8.34 -11.78 6.96
N VAL A 83 -7.94 -12.87 6.32
CA VAL A 83 -8.88 -13.83 5.75
C VAL A 83 -8.42 -15.24 6.10
N GLU A 84 -9.37 -16.15 6.30
CA GLU A 84 -9.07 -17.53 6.56
C GLU A 84 -8.47 -18.18 5.29
N ALA A 85 -7.34 -18.90 5.46
CA ALA A 85 -6.52 -19.37 4.36
C ALA A 85 -7.26 -20.38 3.43
N THR A 86 -8.14 -21.22 3.99
CA THR A 86 -8.95 -22.16 3.19
C THR A 86 -9.92 -21.42 2.27
N VAL A 87 -10.54 -20.35 2.76
CA VAL A 87 -11.46 -19.52 1.99
C VAL A 87 -10.71 -18.80 0.86
N ALA A 88 -9.55 -18.22 1.18
CA ALA A 88 -8.70 -17.56 0.18
C ALA A 88 -8.23 -18.54 -0.90
N GLY A 89 -7.82 -19.76 -0.49
CA GLY A 89 -7.41 -20.82 -1.41
C GLY A 89 -8.55 -21.30 -2.31
N ALA A 90 -9.76 -21.44 -1.76
CA ALA A 90 -10.95 -21.80 -2.54
C ALA A 90 -11.29 -20.69 -3.57
N ALA A 91 -11.26 -19.41 -3.16
CA ALA A 91 -11.49 -18.29 -4.06
C ALA A 91 -10.46 -18.26 -5.21
N ALA A 92 -9.17 -18.45 -4.89
CA ALA A 92 -8.11 -18.55 -5.89
C ALA A 92 -8.36 -19.72 -6.86
N GLY A 93 -8.76 -20.89 -6.34
CA GLY A 93 -9.08 -22.07 -7.16
C GLY A 93 -10.26 -21.83 -8.11
N HIS A 94 -11.34 -21.19 -7.65
CA HIS A 94 -12.49 -20.85 -8.49
C HIS A 94 -12.12 -19.89 -9.62
N LEU A 95 -11.32 -18.89 -9.34
CA LEU A 95 -10.79 -17.97 -10.36
C LEU A 95 -9.90 -18.69 -11.37
N ALA A 96 -8.95 -19.51 -10.89
CA ALA A 96 -8.01 -20.22 -11.75
C ALA A 96 -8.71 -21.25 -12.67
N LEU A 97 -9.82 -21.85 -12.22
CA LEU A 97 -10.63 -22.79 -13.00
C LEU A 97 -11.67 -22.08 -13.91
N GLY A 98 -11.76 -20.75 -13.85
CA GLY A 98 -12.76 -19.99 -14.61
C GLY A 98 -14.22 -20.24 -14.15
N ALA A 99 -14.41 -20.74 -12.92
CA ALA A 99 -15.75 -20.93 -12.35
C ALA A 99 -16.42 -19.60 -11.99
N VAL A 100 -15.63 -18.56 -11.74
CA VAL A 100 -16.04 -17.16 -11.62
C VAL A 100 -15.08 -16.30 -12.42
N SER A 101 -15.55 -15.19 -12.97
CA SER A 101 -14.69 -14.24 -13.67
C SER A 101 -14.12 -13.19 -12.72
N LEU A 102 -12.92 -12.71 -13.03
CA LEU A 102 -12.31 -11.63 -12.26
C LEU A 102 -13.16 -10.37 -12.26
N GLU A 103 -13.81 -10.07 -13.39
CA GLU A 103 -14.68 -8.90 -13.55
C GLU A 103 -15.90 -8.92 -12.64
N GLU A 104 -16.40 -10.12 -12.28
CA GLU A 104 -17.58 -10.28 -11.41
C GLU A 104 -17.23 -10.14 -9.92
N VAL A 105 -15.99 -10.50 -9.52
CA VAL A 105 -15.65 -10.65 -8.10
C VAL A 105 -14.56 -9.71 -7.62
N ALA A 106 -13.76 -9.11 -8.53
CA ALA A 106 -12.69 -8.23 -8.15
C ALA A 106 -13.12 -6.75 -8.12
N GLN A 107 -12.54 -6.03 -7.18
CA GLN A 107 -12.64 -4.58 -7.10
C GLN A 107 -11.30 -3.96 -7.50
N ARG A 108 -11.33 -2.91 -8.33
CA ARG A 108 -10.14 -2.12 -8.63
C ARG A 108 -9.76 -1.29 -7.42
N SER A 109 -8.49 -1.32 -7.06
CA SER A 109 -7.94 -0.51 -5.98
C SER A 109 -7.39 0.80 -6.51
N LYS A 110 -7.54 1.85 -5.72
CA LYS A 110 -6.89 3.15 -5.94
C LYS A 110 -5.40 3.05 -5.61
N VAL A 111 -4.60 3.84 -6.29
CA VAL A 111 -3.18 4.00 -6.00
C VAL A 111 -2.79 5.48 -6.06
N VAL A 112 -1.84 5.89 -5.24
CA VAL A 112 -1.16 7.18 -5.41
C VAL A 112 0.10 6.92 -6.23
N ARG A 113 0.22 7.58 -7.39
CA ARG A 113 1.46 7.56 -8.18
C ARG A 113 2.33 8.72 -7.76
N LEU A 114 3.60 8.45 -7.52
CA LEU A 114 4.59 9.42 -7.10
C LEU A 114 5.60 9.65 -8.22
N GLU A 115 5.90 10.90 -8.48
CA GLU A 115 7.00 11.31 -9.34
C GLU A 115 7.87 12.30 -8.56
N VAL A 116 9.13 11.95 -8.34
CA VAL A 116 10.12 12.84 -7.77
C VAL A 116 10.86 13.51 -8.92
N LYS A 117 10.91 14.84 -8.90
CA LYS A 117 11.58 15.66 -9.91
C LYS A 117 12.63 16.52 -9.23
N ASP A 118 13.77 16.70 -9.90
CA ASP A 118 14.79 17.64 -9.48
C ASP A 118 14.32 19.10 -9.66
N GLN A 119 15.16 20.06 -9.26
CA GLN A 119 14.87 21.49 -9.38
C GLN A 119 14.70 21.98 -10.83
N ASN A 120 15.18 21.19 -11.81
CA ASN A 120 15.04 21.47 -13.23
C ASN A 120 13.82 20.79 -13.86
N GLY A 121 13.04 20.05 -13.06
CA GLY A 121 11.87 19.31 -13.51
C GLY A 121 12.20 17.95 -14.17
N VAL A 122 13.45 17.49 -14.07
CA VAL A 122 13.84 16.17 -14.56
C VAL A 122 13.37 15.11 -13.56
N GLN A 123 12.66 14.11 -14.05
CA GLN A 123 12.20 13.01 -13.21
C GLN A 123 13.41 12.14 -12.78
N GLU A 124 13.60 12.03 -11.48
CA GLU A 124 14.65 11.22 -10.86
C GLU A 124 14.14 9.85 -10.46
N GLU A 125 12.91 9.79 -9.93
CA GLU A 125 12.34 8.59 -9.35
C GLU A 125 10.83 8.52 -9.56
N SER A 126 10.28 7.31 -9.64
CA SER A 126 8.84 7.08 -9.64
C SER A 126 8.49 5.92 -8.72
N ASP A 127 7.36 6.02 -8.08
CA ASP A 127 6.87 5.00 -7.14
C ASP A 127 5.34 5.00 -7.09
N LEU A 128 4.77 4.09 -6.32
CA LEU A 128 3.35 4.07 -6.00
C LEU A 128 3.11 3.78 -4.51
N ALA A 129 1.97 4.24 -4.00
CA ALA A 129 1.47 3.86 -2.70
C ALA A 129 0.06 3.27 -2.83
N LEU A 130 -0.23 2.23 -2.05
CA LEU A 130 -1.54 1.58 -2.02
C LEU A 130 -2.48 2.18 -0.97
N VAL A 131 -1.92 2.76 0.09
CA VAL A 131 -2.68 3.30 1.23
C VAL A 131 -2.49 4.81 1.32
N ASP A 132 -1.26 5.23 1.58
CA ASP A 132 -0.93 6.65 1.70
C ASP A 132 0.46 6.96 1.14
N ALA A 133 0.63 8.20 0.70
CA ALA A 133 1.90 8.81 0.35
C ALA A 133 2.09 10.07 1.17
N VAL A 134 3.17 10.13 1.94
CA VAL A 134 3.47 11.24 2.84
C VAL A 134 4.75 11.92 2.42
N ALA A 135 4.70 13.24 2.29
CA ALA A 135 5.89 14.08 2.14
C ALA A 135 6.24 14.72 3.48
N ALA A 136 7.48 14.53 3.89
CA ALA A 136 8.04 15.12 5.11
C ALA A 136 9.41 15.74 4.81
N ARG A 137 9.84 16.71 5.64
CA ARG A 137 11.15 17.36 5.54
C ARG A 137 12.28 16.53 6.16
N ASP A 138 11.99 15.34 6.58
CA ASP A 138 12.97 14.44 7.18
C ASP A 138 13.76 13.70 6.09
N ARG A 139 15.06 13.41 6.37
CA ARG A 139 15.96 12.72 5.44
C ARG A 139 15.95 11.20 5.60
N TYR A 140 15.40 10.69 6.69
CA TYR A 140 15.48 9.27 7.02
C TYR A 140 14.11 8.62 7.10
N VAL A 141 13.84 7.70 6.16
CA VAL A 141 12.64 6.86 6.18
C VAL A 141 12.81 5.74 7.20
N GLY A 142 11.80 5.52 8.04
CA GLY A 142 11.77 4.40 8.98
C GLY A 142 12.17 4.73 10.42
N SER A 143 12.40 6.00 10.74
CA SER A 143 12.55 6.48 12.12
C SER A 143 11.19 6.81 12.74
N LEU A 144 11.07 6.71 14.06
CA LEU A 144 9.91 7.21 14.81
C LEU A 144 9.73 8.73 14.67
N GLU A 145 10.76 9.42 14.25
CA GLU A 145 10.78 10.86 13.97
C GLU A 145 9.90 11.27 12.77
N LEU A 146 9.56 10.34 11.87
CA LEU A 146 8.56 10.57 10.81
C LEU A 146 7.18 10.98 11.36
N PHE A 147 6.99 10.86 12.65
CA PHE A 147 5.75 11.28 13.31
C PHE A 147 5.88 12.63 14.03
N ASP A 148 7.01 13.34 13.83
CA ASP A 148 7.14 14.72 14.29
C ASP A 148 6.23 15.63 13.42
N PRO A 149 5.16 16.19 14.00
CA PRO A 149 4.24 17.05 13.29
C PRO A 149 4.89 18.24 12.55
N GLU A 150 6.04 18.71 13.05
CA GLU A 150 6.76 19.85 12.48
C GLU A 150 7.44 19.53 11.14
N THR A 151 7.68 18.26 10.86
CA THR A 151 8.33 17.81 9.62
C THR A 151 7.33 17.50 8.50
N LEU A 152 6.08 17.24 8.82
CA LEU A 152 5.05 16.86 7.87
C LEU A 152 4.69 17.99 6.92
N CYS A 153 4.57 17.70 5.64
CA CYS A 153 4.16 18.64 4.61
C CYS A 153 2.80 18.28 4.01
N LEU A 154 2.65 17.02 3.61
CA LEU A 154 1.50 16.56 2.84
C LEU A 154 1.26 15.07 3.07
N ALA A 155 0.00 14.67 3.08
CA ALA A 155 -0.42 13.28 2.92
C ALA A 155 -1.49 13.17 1.83
N VAL A 156 -1.37 12.17 0.96
CA VAL A 156 -2.39 11.76 0.00
C VAL A 156 -2.79 10.34 0.35
N LEU A 157 -4.06 10.15 0.66
CA LEU A 157 -4.62 8.89 1.16
C LEU A 157 -5.55 8.29 0.11
N THR A 158 -5.38 7.02 -0.24
CA THR A 158 -6.33 6.30 -1.10
C THR A 158 -7.62 6.00 -0.35
N GLN A 159 -7.52 5.86 0.98
CA GLN A 159 -8.64 5.68 1.89
C GLN A 159 -8.36 6.40 3.21
N ALA A 160 -9.42 6.86 3.86
CA ALA A 160 -9.40 7.53 5.15
C ALA A 160 -10.43 6.84 6.05
N ASP A 161 -9.95 6.04 6.99
CA ASP A 161 -10.78 5.16 7.84
C ASP A 161 -10.48 5.45 9.31
N PRO A 162 -11.47 5.96 10.08
CA PRO A 162 -11.27 6.31 11.49
C PRO A 162 -10.94 5.11 12.40
N SER A 163 -11.12 3.88 11.91
CA SER A 163 -10.72 2.66 12.64
C SER A 163 -9.27 2.26 12.44
N SER A 164 -8.59 2.91 11.50
CA SER A 164 -7.18 2.66 11.17
C SER A 164 -6.23 3.44 12.08
N VAL A 165 -4.96 3.03 12.07
CA VAL A 165 -3.85 3.76 12.69
C VAL A 165 -2.98 4.33 11.58
N GLY A 166 -2.29 5.44 11.82
CA GLY A 166 -1.51 6.16 10.84
C GLY A 166 -2.32 7.24 10.12
N PHE A 167 -1.84 7.69 8.96
CA PHE A 167 -2.46 8.80 8.25
C PHE A 167 -3.86 8.49 7.71
N SER A 168 -4.15 7.23 7.36
CA SER A 168 -5.51 6.80 7.04
C SER A 168 -6.46 7.03 8.21
N GLY A 169 -6.05 6.70 9.44
CA GLY A 169 -6.80 6.99 10.66
C GLY A 169 -7.01 8.48 10.90
N VAL A 170 -5.93 9.27 10.77
CA VAL A 170 -6.01 10.74 10.91
C VAL A 170 -6.98 11.34 9.88
N GLY A 171 -6.90 10.90 8.62
CA GLY A 171 -7.83 11.33 7.56
C GLY A 171 -9.27 10.97 7.88
N GLY A 172 -9.52 9.76 8.35
CA GLY A 172 -10.83 9.26 8.72
C GLY A 172 -11.49 10.03 9.87
N LEU A 173 -10.69 10.58 10.80
CA LEU A 173 -11.20 11.47 11.85
C LEU A 173 -11.67 12.83 11.29
N ILE A 174 -11.24 13.20 10.08
CA ILE A 174 -11.66 14.44 9.42
C ILE A 174 -12.85 14.17 8.50
N GLU A 175 -12.69 13.23 7.58
CA GLU A 175 -13.72 12.82 6.63
C GLU A 175 -13.41 11.41 6.09
N GLU A 176 -14.38 10.51 6.18
CA GLU A 176 -14.22 9.14 5.71
C GLU A 176 -14.17 9.06 4.17
N VAL A 177 -13.23 8.28 3.67
CA VAL A 177 -13.09 7.89 2.26
C VAL A 177 -12.82 6.39 2.20
N THR A 178 -13.75 5.65 1.63
CA THR A 178 -13.66 4.20 1.52
C THR A 178 -12.89 3.78 0.26
N SER A 179 -12.49 2.51 0.20
CA SER A 179 -11.86 1.93 -1.01
C SER A 179 -12.79 1.94 -2.24
N ALA A 180 -14.11 2.00 -2.04
CA ALA A 180 -15.12 2.00 -3.10
C ALA A 180 -15.42 3.41 -3.66
N ASP A 181 -15.01 4.47 -2.97
CA ASP A 181 -15.22 5.85 -3.44
C ASP A 181 -14.27 6.18 -4.60
N ASP A 182 -14.74 7.03 -5.54
CA ASP A 182 -13.92 7.58 -6.62
C ASP A 182 -13.05 8.78 -6.18
N ASP A 183 -12.94 8.99 -4.88
CA ASP A 183 -12.17 10.06 -4.25
C ASP A 183 -10.97 9.48 -3.50
N ALA A 184 -9.93 10.30 -3.35
CA ALA A 184 -8.86 10.17 -2.38
C ALA A 184 -8.94 11.32 -1.38
N PHE A 185 -8.11 11.32 -0.34
CA PHE A 185 -8.11 12.38 0.65
C PHE A 185 -6.74 13.07 0.71
N LEU A 186 -6.74 14.38 0.64
CA LEU A 186 -5.57 15.23 0.72
C LEU A 186 -5.53 15.92 2.09
N ILE A 187 -4.38 15.87 2.75
CA ILE A 187 -4.09 16.64 3.94
C ILE A 187 -2.80 17.42 3.70
N ARG A 188 -2.83 18.75 3.88
CA ARG A 188 -1.63 19.57 3.98
C ARG A 188 -1.42 19.96 5.43
N PHE A 189 -0.22 19.71 5.90
CA PHE A 189 0.18 20.01 7.26
C PHE A 189 0.86 21.36 7.37
N GLU A 190 0.76 21.95 8.55
CA GLU A 190 1.53 23.10 8.99
C GLU A 190 1.89 22.89 10.47
N SER A 191 2.79 23.72 11.00
CA SER A 191 3.15 23.64 12.42
C SER A 191 1.90 23.72 13.31
N PRO A 192 1.73 22.81 14.28
CA PRO A 192 0.62 22.90 15.22
C PRO A 192 0.58 24.24 15.99
N THR A 193 1.73 24.92 16.16
CA THR A 193 1.79 26.21 16.84
C THR A 193 1.24 27.35 15.98
N ASP A 194 1.24 27.22 14.67
CA ASP A 194 0.81 28.25 13.73
C ASP A 194 -0.59 27.99 13.18
N SER A 195 -1.09 26.74 13.37
CA SER A 195 -2.35 26.31 12.81
C SER A 195 -3.55 26.75 13.63
N ASN A 196 -4.59 27.19 12.91
CA ASN A 196 -5.92 27.43 13.49
C ASN A 196 -6.78 26.16 13.50
N ARG A 197 -6.35 25.09 12.88
CA ARG A 197 -7.06 23.81 12.83
C ARG A 197 -6.13 22.69 13.26
N ILE A 198 -6.34 22.19 14.46
CA ILE A 198 -5.54 21.11 15.03
C ILE A 198 -6.42 19.87 15.14
N ILE A 199 -5.87 18.72 14.75
CA ILE A 199 -6.46 17.41 14.98
C ILE A 199 -5.50 16.56 15.80
N ARG A 200 -6.02 15.87 16.81
CA ARG A 200 -5.28 14.86 17.56
C ARG A 200 -5.62 13.48 17.05
N GLY A 201 -4.65 12.80 16.47
CA GLY A 201 -4.86 11.51 15.82
C GLY A 201 -3.79 10.45 16.13
N PRO A 202 -4.10 9.16 15.90
CA PRO A 202 -3.18 8.05 16.11
C PRO A 202 -2.21 7.95 14.93
N THR A 203 -1.07 8.62 15.01
CA THR A 203 -0.05 8.64 13.94
C THR A 203 0.73 7.33 13.85
N ALA A 204 0.82 6.57 14.95
CA ALA A 204 1.41 5.24 15.00
C ALA A 204 0.78 4.41 16.12
N PRO A 205 0.96 3.08 16.15
CA PRO A 205 0.48 2.24 17.25
C PRO A 205 0.99 2.74 18.60
N GLY A 206 0.05 3.09 19.49
CA GLY A 206 0.35 3.63 20.81
C GLY A 206 0.81 5.09 20.84
N HIS A 207 0.85 5.78 19.70
CA HIS A 207 1.30 7.16 19.61
C HIS A 207 0.20 8.08 19.04
N TYR A 208 -0.11 9.14 19.77
CA TYR A 208 -1.02 10.21 19.34
C TYR A 208 -0.26 11.52 19.26
N ALA A 209 -0.47 12.25 18.17
CA ALA A 209 0.12 13.58 17.97
C ALA A 209 -0.96 14.62 17.66
N ASP A 210 -0.66 15.86 17.99
CA ASP A 210 -1.45 17.01 17.57
C ASP A 210 -0.87 17.50 16.21
N LEU A 211 -1.71 17.51 15.19
CA LEU A 211 -1.35 17.83 13.81
C LEU A 211 -2.02 19.14 13.41
N GLY A 212 -1.25 20.11 12.97
CA GLY A 212 -1.75 21.35 12.39
C GLY A 212 -2.12 21.14 10.93
N LEU A 213 -3.28 21.64 10.51
CA LEU A 213 -3.83 21.45 9.17
C LEU A 213 -4.03 22.78 8.47
N SER A 214 -3.36 22.98 7.33
CA SER A 214 -3.64 24.12 6.44
C SER A 214 -4.73 23.80 5.41
N GLU A 215 -4.82 22.54 4.98
CA GLU A 215 -5.84 22.06 4.03
C GLU A 215 -6.21 20.62 4.33
N ALA A 216 -7.50 20.27 4.22
CA ALA A 216 -7.95 18.88 4.23
C ALA A 216 -9.23 18.77 3.38
N ARG A 217 -9.18 17.96 2.32
CA ARG A 217 -10.29 17.80 1.37
C ARG A 217 -10.21 16.50 0.58
N LYS A 218 -11.33 16.10 0.01
CA LYS A 218 -11.36 15.08 -1.04
C LYS A 218 -10.73 15.59 -2.33
N ILE A 219 -10.06 14.69 -3.04
CA ILE A 219 -9.51 14.90 -4.37
C ILE A 219 -10.00 13.80 -5.30
N LYS A 220 -10.15 14.13 -6.58
CA LYS A 220 -10.61 13.15 -7.57
C LYS A 220 -9.48 12.28 -8.09
N ILE A 221 -9.81 11.07 -8.53
CA ILE A 221 -8.87 10.22 -9.26
C ILE A 221 -8.38 10.98 -10.51
N GLY A 222 -7.05 11.03 -10.67
CA GLY A 222 -6.38 11.78 -11.74
C GLY A 222 -6.03 13.23 -11.40
N GLU A 223 -6.42 13.74 -10.23
CA GLU A 223 -5.98 15.05 -9.76
C GLU A 223 -4.49 14.98 -9.37
N GLU A 224 -3.70 15.92 -9.89
CA GLU A 224 -2.28 16.06 -9.56
C GLU A 224 -2.09 17.00 -8.37
N VAL A 225 -1.33 16.54 -7.38
CA VAL A 225 -0.95 17.33 -6.22
C VAL A 225 0.55 17.52 -6.22
N LYS A 226 0.99 18.77 -6.11
CA LYS A 226 2.41 19.13 -6.04
C LYS A 226 2.79 19.56 -4.63
N VAL A 227 3.96 19.12 -4.20
CA VAL A 227 4.60 19.55 -2.96
C VAL A 227 6.08 19.77 -3.22
N GLU A 228 6.60 20.89 -2.72
CA GLU A 228 8.02 21.16 -2.72
C GLU A 228 8.57 20.84 -1.33
N VAL A 229 9.51 19.90 -1.29
CA VAL A 229 10.20 19.52 -0.07
C VAL A 229 11.60 20.11 -0.15
N THR A 230 11.79 21.29 0.45
CA THR A 230 13.12 21.87 0.59
C THR A 230 13.76 21.34 1.86
N SER A 231 14.88 20.62 1.72
CA SER A 231 15.71 20.32 2.88
C SER A 231 16.31 21.65 3.38
N SER A 232 15.91 22.10 4.54
CA SER A 232 16.72 23.10 5.27
C SER A 232 18.06 22.46 5.56
N ILE A 233 19.11 23.04 4.99
CA ILE A 233 20.52 22.71 5.24
C ILE A 233 20.86 23.05 6.67
#